data_ffd6543dd9f456932b240e8f415aeb5f
#
_entry.id   ffd6543dd9f456932b240e8f415aeb5f
#
_cell.length_a   1.000
_cell.length_b   1.000
_cell.length_c   1.000
_cell.angle_alpha   90.00
_cell.angle_beta   90.00
_cell.angle_gamma   90.00
#
_symmetry.space_group_name_H-M   'P 1'
#
loop_
_entity.id
_entity.type
_entity.pdbx_description
1 polymer ?
#
loop_
_entity_poly.entity_id
_entity_poly.type
_entity_poly.pdbx_seq_one_letter_code
_entity_poly.pdbx_strand_id
1 'polypeptide(L)'
;MERDGLVVVSEDRSLELTGAGRQKAVDVMRKHRLAERLLSDVIGLDWAYVHEEACRWEHVMSEQVERRLVELLGHPTESPYGNPIPGLDQLGDVPTNGFEQGVVGLVRRLNDAGEPITGTVRRLAEPAQVDPELLQQLKGAGVVPGAVGDYRYNEGYVLVQMQGNDEGLELPVEIASHIFLVDESR
;
A
#
# COMPACT_ATOMS: atom_id res chain seq x y z
N MET A 1 -18.02 16.67 6.04
CA MET A 1 -18.18 15.38 5.34
C MET A 1 -19.61 14.88 5.32
N GLU A 2 -20.31 14.70 6.46
CA GLU A 2 -21.75 14.35 6.48
C GLU A 2 -22.58 15.47 5.84
N ARG A 3 -22.32 16.74 6.23
CA ARG A 3 -22.92 17.93 5.65
C ARG A 3 -22.77 18.06 4.13
N ASP A 4 -21.69 17.48 3.60
CA ASP A 4 -21.36 17.49 2.16
C ASP A 4 -21.87 16.22 1.44
N GLY A 5 -22.57 15.33 2.17
CA GLY A 5 -23.12 14.11 1.63
C GLY A 5 -22.10 13.04 1.26
N LEU A 6 -20.88 13.12 1.80
CA LEU A 6 -19.81 12.15 1.52
C LEU A 6 -19.82 10.94 2.45
N VAL A 7 -20.34 11.14 3.68
CA VAL A 7 -20.49 10.08 4.67
C VAL A 7 -21.88 10.14 5.29
N VAL A 8 -22.34 9.02 5.80
CA VAL A 8 -23.51 8.89 6.68
C VAL A 8 -23.07 8.24 7.99
N VAL A 9 -23.71 8.63 9.09
CA VAL A 9 -23.52 7.99 10.39
C VAL A 9 -24.59 6.91 10.50
N SER A 10 -24.19 5.64 10.62
CA SER A 10 -25.08 4.51 10.80
C SER A 10 -25.63 4.46 12.24
N GLU A 11 -26.61 3.59 12.48
CA GLU A 11 -27.28 3.44 13.80
C GLU A 11 -26.29 3.02 14.91
N ASP A 12 -25.26 2.26 14.58
CA ASP A 12 -24.17 1.84 15.48
C ASP A 12 -23.07 2.89 15.66
N ARG A 13 -23.28 4.10 15.11
CA ARG A 13 -22.33 5.23 15.08
C ARG A 13 -21.05 5.00 14.26
N SER A 14 -21.02 4.01 13.38
CA SER A 14 -19.97 3.89 12.40
C SER A 14 -20.17 4.90 11.26
N LEU A 15 -19.06 5.25 10.57
CA LEU A 15 -19.09 6.14 9.42
C LEU A 15 -19.08 5.29 8.14
N GLU A 16 -20.10 5.46 7.32
CA GLU A 16 -20.18 4.82 6.02
C GLU A 16 -20.03 5.84 4.89
N LEU A 17 -19.18 5.54 3.91
CA LEU A 17 -19.06 6.34 2.71
C LEU A 17 -20.31 6.19 1.84
N THR A 18 -20.88 7.31 1.42
CA THR A 18 -21.90 7.34 0.36
C THR A 18 -21.28 6.96 -0.99
N GLY A 19 -22.09 6.81 -2.04
CA GLY A 19 -21.59 6.65 -3.41
C GLY A 19 -20.67 7.80 -3.82
N ALA A 20 -21.06 9.06 -3.51
CA ALA A 20 -20.22 10.23 -3.76
C ALA A 20 -18.94 10.23 -2.92
N GLY A 21 -19.03 9.79 -1.66
CA GLY A 21 -17.87 9.64 -0.78
C GLY A 21 -16.88 8.61 -1.29
N ARG A 22 -17.36 7.46 -1.73
CA ARG A 22 -16.51 6.41 -2.36
C ARG A 22 -15.82 6.91 -3.61
N GLN A 23 -16.55 7.60 -4.49
CA GLN A 23 -15.96 8.18 -5.70
C GLN A 23 -14.86 9.19 -5.34
N LYS A 24 -15.12 10.07 -4.38
CA LYS A 24 -14.12 11.05 -3.92
C LYS A 24 -12.89 10.38 -3.34
N ALA A 25 -13.05 9.30 -2.57
CA ALA A 25 -11.95 8.52 -2.03
C ALA A 25 -11.10 7.87 -3.16
N VAL A 26 -11.76 7.30 -4.17
CA VAL A 26 -11.07 6.75 -5.37
C VAL A 26 -10.25 7.84 -6.06
N ASP A 27 -10.82 9.03 -6.29
CA ASP A 27 -10.14 10.14 -6.96
C ASP A 27 -8.90 10.61 -6.19
N VAL A 28 -9.01 10.73 -4.86
CA VAL A 28 -7.89 11.14 -4.00
C VAL A 28 -6.80 10.07 -4.01
N MET A 29 -7.17 8.80 -3.78
CA MET A 29 -6.18 7.71 -3.74
C MET A 29 -5.50 7.47 -5.10
N ARG A 30 -6.19 7.71 -6.22
CA ARG A 30 -5.58 7.65 -7.55
C ARG A 30 -4.49 8.70 -7.68
N LYS A 31 -4.79 9.96 -7.32
CA LYS A 31 -3.82 11.07 -7.34
C LYS A 31 -2.63 10.79 -6.45
N HIS A 32 -2.90 10.33 -5.23
CA HIS A 32 -1.88 9.94 -4.26
C HIS A 32 -0.89 8.94 -4.87
N ARG A 33 -1.38 7.81 -5.37
CA ARG A 33 -0.54 6.73 -5.88
C ARG A 33 0.15 7.06 -7.20
N LEU A 34 -0.44 7.90 -8.04
CA LEU A 34 0.25 8.46 -9.20
C LEU A 34 1.37 9.44 -8.78
N ALA A 35 1.14 10.26 -7.75
CA ALA A 35 2.18 11.10 -7.19
C ALA A 35 3.32 10.27 -6.59
N GLU A 36 3.03 9.21 -5.85
CA GLU A 36 4.04 8.28 -5.32
C GLU A 36 4.93 7.72 -6.44
N ARG A 37 4.33 7.28 -7.56
CA ARG A 37 5.09 6.79 -8.72
C ARG A 37 5.96 7.86 -9.34
N LEU A 38 5.43 9.08 -9.53
CA LEU A 38 6.21 10.19 -10.07
C LEU A 38 7.40 10.55 -9.16
N LEU A 39 7.14 10.65 -7.85
CA LEU A 39 8.15 11.00 -6.85
C LEU A 39 9.26 9.95 -6.77
N SER A 40 8.88 8.67 -6.78
CA SER A 40 9.82 7.55 -6.73
C SER A 40 10.60 7.37 -8.03
N ASP A 41 9.90 7.25 -9.16
CA ASP A 41 10.48 6.73 -10.40
C ASP A 41 11.12 7.79 -11.28
N VAL A 42 10.63 9.04 -11.21
CA VAL A 42 11.09 10.15 -12.07
C VAL A 42 11.88 11.17 -11.29
N ILE A 43 11.37 11.60 -10.14
CA ILE A 43 12.03 12.60 -9.29
C ILE A 43 13.19 11.97 -8.50
N GLY A 44 13.07 10.68 -8.16
CA GLY A 44 14.08 9.95 -7.40
C GLY A 44 14.09 10.33 -5.92
N LEU A 45 12.93 10.74 -5.37
CA LEU A 45 12.80 10.98 -3.94
C LEU A 45 13.05 9.68 -3.17
N ASP A 46 13.72 9.76 -2.03
CA ASP A 46 13.93 8.57 -1.20
C ASP A 46 12.58 7.93 -0.84
N TRP A 47 12.49 6.64 -1.07
CA TRP A 47 11.28 5.82 -0.93
C TRP A 47 10.57 6.01 0.43
N ALA A 48 11.33 6.22 1.50
CA ALA A 48 10.78 6.46 2.82
C ALA A 48 9.98 7.76 2.97
N TYR A 49 10.21 8.75 2.11
CA TYR A 49 9.53 10.06 2.16
C TYR A 49 8.50 10.26 1.06
N VAL A 50 8.35 9.29 0.15
CA VAL A 50 7.44 9.38 -0.99
C VAL A 50 5.98 9.54 -0.56
N HIS A 51 5.53 8.75 0.41
CA HIS A 51 4.15 8.80 0.91
C HIS A 51 3.80 10.18 1.50
N GLU A 52 4.65 10.70 2.38
CA GLU A 52 4.43 12.00 3.03
C GLU A 52 4.29 13.13 1.99
N GLU A 53 5.13 13.13 0.96
CA GLU A 53 5.07 14.15 -0.09
C GLU A 53 3.85 13.96 -0.99
N ALA A 54 3.48 12.73 -1.32
CA ALA A 54 2.28 12.42 -2.10
C ALA A 54 1.00 12.90 -1.41
N CYS A 55 0.90 12.82 -0.07
CA CYS A 55 -0.20 13.38 0.71
C CYS A 55 -0.39 14.89 0.50
N ARG A 56 0.68 15.63 0.22
CA ARG A 56 0.60 17.08 -0.09
C ARG A 56 0.10 17.33 -1.50
N TRP A 57 0.43 16.45 -2.44
CA TRP A 57 0.14 16.65 -3.87
C TRP A 57 -1.26 16.18 -4.27
N GLU A 58 -1.83 15.18 -3.61
CA GLU A 58 -3.13 14.59 -3.96
C GLU A 58 -4.29 15.59 -3.97
N HIS A 59 -4.20 16.67 -3.18
CA HIS A 59 -5.24 17.67 -3.05
C HIS A 59 -5.22 18.77 -4.13
N VAL A 60 -4.09 18.94 -4.82
CA VAL A 60 -3.89 20.02 -5.80
C VAL A 60 -3.79 19.50 -7.24
N MET A 61 -3.64 18.20 -7.44
CA MET A 61 -3.50 17.61 -8.76
C MET A 61 -4.83 17.64 -9.52
N SER A 62 -4.81 18.16 -10.75
CA SER A 62 -5.96 18.13 -11.66
C SER A 62 -6.02 16.83 -12.43
N GLU A 63 -7.22 16.45 -12.92
CA GLU A 63 -7.40 15.28 -13.77
C GLU A 63 -6.55 15.34 -15.06
N GLN A 64 -6.35 16.54 -15.61
CA GLN A 64 -5.49 16.72 -16.78
C GLN A 64 -4.04 16.30 -16.47
N VAL A 65 -3.54 16.59 -15.25
CA VAL A 65 -2.21 16.17 -14.81
C VAL A 65 -2.19 14.66 -14.58
N GLU A 66 -3.24 14.07 -13.97
CA GLU A 66 -3.33 12.63 -13.78
C GLU A 66 -3.20 11.86 -15.11
N ARG A 67 -3.94 12.29 -16.14
CA ARG A 67 -3.86 11.68 -17.50
C ARG A 67 -2.45 11.73 -18.08
N ARG A 68 -1.75 12.85 -17.90
CA ARG A 68 -0.36 12.98 -18.35
C ARG A 68 0.61 12.14 -17.53
N LEU A 69 0.38 11.98 -16.23
CA LEU A 69 1.19 11.10 -15.38
C LEU A 69 1.02 9.64 -15.78
N VAL A 70 -0.19 9.19 -16.07
CA VAL A 70 -0.45 7.82 -16.55
C VAL A 70 0.38 7.53 -17.81
N GLU A 71 0.36 8.43 -18.80
CA GLU A 71 1.16 8.30 -20.02
C GLU A 71 2.68 8.35 -19.71
N LEU A 72 3.12 9.34 -18.95
CA LEU A 72 4.54 9.56 -18.60
C LEU A 72 5.15 8.36 -17.88
N LEU A 73 4.39 7.76 -16.96
CA LEU A 73 4.81 6.64 -16.12
C LEU A 73 4.63 5.26 -16.80
N GLY A 74 4.17 5.24 -18.05
CA GLY A 74 3.98 4.00 -18.81
C GLY A 74 2.83 3.13 -18.31
N HIS A 75 1.70 3.77 -17.97
CA HIS A 75 0.48 3.11 -17.49
C HIS A 75 0.67 2.28 -16.21
N PRO A 76 1.12 2.89 -15.10
CA PRO A 76 1.36 2.18 -13.86
C PRO A 76 0.04 1.68 -13.27
N THR A 77 0.04 0.46 -12.78
CA THR A 77 -1.14 -0.14 -12.12
C THR A 77 -1.04 -0.16 -10.60
N GLU A 78 0.15 0.10 -10.07
CA GLU A 78 0.46 0.01 -8.64
C GLU A 78 1.42 1.11 -8.19
N SER A 79 1.32 1.47 -6.91
CA SER A 79 2.25 2.40 -6.24
C SER A 79 3.62 1.75 -5.98
N PRO A 80 4.65 2.50 -5.56
CA PRO A 80 5.95 1.94 -5.16
C PRO A 80 5.87 0.97 -3.97
N TYR A 81 4.78 1.01 -3.21
CA TYR A 81 4.51 0.11 -2.09
C TYR A 81 3.65 -1.10 -2.48
N GLY A 82 3.38 -1.31 -3.78
CA GLY A 82 2.62 -2.42 -4.34
C GLY A 82 1.10 -2.26 -4.26
N ASN A 83 0.58 -1.11 -3.82
CA ASN A 83 -0.85 -0.86 -3.71
C ASN A 83 -1.45 -0.52 -5.09
N PRO A 84 -2.58 -1.16 -5.49
CA PRO A 84 -3.18 -0.91 -6.80
C PRO A 84 -3.69 0.53 -6.91
N ILE A 85 -3.47 1.20 -8.04
CA ILE A 85 -3.95 2.55 -8.32
C ILE A 85 -5.43 2.47 -8.71
N PRO A 86 -6.39 2.97 -7.89
CA PRO A 86 -7.81 2.81 -8.17
C PRO A 86 -8.28 3.77 -9.25
N GLY A 87 -9.39 3.42 -9.94
CA GLY A 87 -10.10 4.34 -10.83
C GLY A 87 -9.34 4.75 -12.09
N LEU A 88 -8.35 3.98 -12.54
CA LEU A 88 -7.62 4.24 -13.78
C LEU A 88 -8.55 4.16 -15.03
N ASP A 89 -9.58 3.32 -14.97
CA ASP A 89 -10.63 3.22 -15.99
C ASP A 89 -11.35 4.55 -16.23
N GLN A 90 -11.49 5.39 -15.22
CA GLN A 90 -12.07 6.73 -15.33
C GLN A 90 -11.17 7.69 -16.15
N LEU A 91 -9.90 7.39 -16.24
CA LEU A 91 -8.93 8.11 -17.08
C LEU A 91 -8.79 7.48 -18.47
N GLY A 92 -9.52 6.40 -18.75
CA GLY A 92 -9.47 5.66 -20.01
C GLY A 92 -8.39 4.59 -20.08
N ASP A 93 -7.87 4.17 -18.92
CA ASP A 93 -6.88 3.11 -18.78
C ASP A 93 -7.51 1.79 -18.27
N VAL A 94 -6.70 0.77 -18.03
CA VAL A 94 -7.17 -0.55 -17.57
C VAL A 94 -7.56 -0.47 -16.09
N PRO A 95 -8.74 -1.01 -15.69
CA PRO A 95 -9.11 -1.08 -14.28
C PRO A 95 -8.14 -1.96 -13.50
N THR A 96 -7.83 -1.55 -12.28
CA THR A 96 -7.00 -2.33 -11.37
C THR A 96 -7.84 -3.14 -10.40
N ASN A 97 -7.24 -4.21 -9.91
CA ASN A 97 -7.84 -5.07 -8.90
C ASN A 97 -7.98 -4.35 -7.55
N GLY A 98 -8.92 -4.81 -6.71
CA GLY A 98 -9.04 -4.32 -5.34
C GLY A 98 -7.80 -4.66 -4.48
N PHE A 99 -7.63 -3.93 -3.37
CA PHE A 99 -6.47 -4.08 -2.48
C PHE A 99 -6.30 -5.52 -1.96
N GLU A 100 -7.38 -6.22 -1.63
CA GLU A 100 -7.34 -7.58 -1.05
C GLU A 100 -7.15 -8.69 -2.10
N GLN A 101 -7.21 -8.36 -3.38
CA GLN A 101 -7.16 -9.37 -4.43
C GLN A 101 -5.72 -9.88 -4.67
N GLY A 102 -5.54 -11.20 -4.59
CA GLY A 102 -4.25 -11.86 -4.82
C GLY A 102 -3.23 -11.68 -3.70
N VAL A 103 -3.69 -11.30 -2.51
CA VAL A 103 -2.82 -11.13 -1.34
C VAL A 103 -3.43 -11.73 -0.08
N VAL A 104 -2.57 -12.06 0.86
CA VAL A 104 -2.92 -12.47 2.21
C VAL A 104 -2.08 -11.68 3.22
N GLY A 105 -2.68 -11.19 4.31
CA GLY A 105 -1.94 -10.51 5.38
C GLY A 105 -0.91 -11.45 6.01
N LEU A 106 0.32 -10.97 6.24
CA LEU A 106 1.42 -11.75 6.81
C LEU A 106 1.03 -12.43 8.14
N VAL A 107 0.47 -11.67 9.06
CA VAL A 107 0.05 -12.18 10.38
C VAL A 107 -1.04 -13.26 10.25
N ARG A 108 -2.01 -13.07 9.34
CA ARG A 108 -3.03 -14.07 9.05
C ARG A 108 -2.40 -15.36 8.48
N ARG A 109 -1.50 -15.24 7.52
CA ARG A 109 -0.82 -16.38 6.90
C ARG A 109 0.00 -17.18 7.91
N LEU A 110 0.70 -16.48 8.83
CA LEU A 110 1.42 -17.12 9.92
C LEU A 110 0.50 -17.86 10.90
N ASN A 111 -0.64 -17.26 11.24
CA ASN A 111 -1.63 -17.90 12.12
C ASN A 111 -2.24 -19.15 11.49
N ASP A 112 -2.56 -19.08 10.19
CA ASP A 112 -3.18 -20.19 9.46
C ASP A 112 -2.18 -21.34 9.28
N ALA A 113 -0.89 -21.05 9.08
CA ALA A 113 0.16 -22.05 8.94
C ALA A 113 0.55 -22.72 10.27
N GLY A 114 0.59 -21.96 11.37
CA GLY A 114 1.04 -22.43 12.68
C GLY A 114 2.55 -22.76 12.78
N GLU A 115 3.32 -22.46 11.74
CA GLU A 115 4.75 -22.71 11.59
C GLU A 115 5.41 -21.58 10.79
N PRO A 116 6.77 -21.49 10.74
CA PRO A 116 7.44 -20.53 9.88
C PRO A 116 7.05 -20.69 8.41
N ILE A 117 6.93 -19.57 7.71
CA ILE A 117 6.54 -19.53 6.29
C ILE A 117 7.58 -18.79 5.46
N THR A 118 7.67 -19.13 4.19
CA THR A 118 8.33 -18.34 3.16
C THR A 118 7.27 -17.67 2.30
N GLY A 119 7.49 -16.43 1.89
CA GLY A 119 6.53 -15.72 1.05
C GLY A 119 7.12 -14.47 0.39
N THR A 120 6.47 -14.03 -0.68
CA THR A 120 6.85 -12.83 -1.42
C THR A 120 6.04 -11.62 -0.92
N VAL A 121 6.72 -10.56 -0.52
CA VAL A 121 6.07 -9.29 -0.19
C VAL A 121 5.35 -8.75 -1.42
N ARG A 122 4.08 -8.44 -1.27
CA ARG A 122 3.29 -7.89 -2.37
C ARG A 122 2.90 -6.44 -2.15
N ARG A 123 2.51 -6.10 -0.91
CA ARG A 123 2.03 -4.76 -0.55
C ARG A 123 2.43 -4.38 0.87
N LEU A 124 2.70 -3.10 1.05
CA LEU A 124 2.72 -2.45 2.35
C LEU A 124 1.49 -1.54 2.45
N ALA A 125 0.61 -1.78 3.43
CA ALA A 125 -0.58 -0.95 3.61
C ALA A 125 -0.22 0.46 4.09
N GLU A 126 -1.09 1.45 3.85
CA GLU A 126 -0.85 2.85 4.17
C GLU A 126 -0.45 3.11 5.63
N PRO A 127 -0.99 2.42 6.67
CA PRO A 127 -0.53 2.65 8.04
C PRO A 127 0.96 2.38 8.28
N ALA A 128 1.60 1.52 7.46
CA ALA A 128 3.05 1.33 7.52
C ALA A 128 3.85 2.40 6.77
N GLN A 129 3.18 3.22 5.96
CA GLN A 129 3.83 4.22 5.11
C GLN A 129 3.89 5.62 5.76
N VAL A 130 3.11 5.83 6.83
CA VAL A 130 3.04 7.14 7.52
C VAL A 130 4.26 7.45 8.38
N ASP A 131 5.12 6.46 8.64
CA ASP A 131 6.33 6.60 9.43
C ASP A 131 7.57 6.40 8.55
N PRO A 132 8.28 7.48 8.20
CA PRO A 132 9.50 7.39 7.38
C PRO A 132 10.62 6.58 8.02
N GLU A 133 10.73 6.56 9.35
CA GLU A 133 11.76 5.78 10.05
C GLU A 133 11.47 4.29 9.92
N LEU A 134 10.20 3.89 10.06
CA LEU A 134 9.76 2.53 9.81
C LEU A 134 10.01 2.11 8.34
N LEU A 135 9.67 2.97 7.38
CA LEU A 135 9.92 2.70 5.97
C LEU A 135 11.41 2.55 5.67
N GLN A 136 12.29 3.34 6.31
CA GLN A 136 13.74 3.18 6.17
C GLN A 136 14.22 1.83 6.74
N GLN A 137 13.70 1.42 7.90
CA GLN A 137 14.01 0.12 8.49
C GLN A 137 13.55 -1.03 7.59
N LEU A 138 12.30 -0.98 7.10
CA LEU A 138 11.75 -1.99 6.18
C LEU A 138 12.60 -2.08 4.90
N LYS A 139 12.92 -0.94 4.27
CA LYS A 139 13.76 -0.87 3.07
C LYS A 139 15.17 -1.41 3.35
N GLY A 140 15.79 -1.01 4.46
CA GLY A 140 17.12 -1.48 4.86
C GLY A 140 17.17 -2.99 5.10
N ALA A 141 16.12 -3.57 5.67
CA ALA A 141 15.95 -5.01 5.82
C ALA A 141 15.55 -5.73 4.52
N GLY A 142 15.28 -5.01 3.42
CA GLY A 142 14.85 -5.58 2.14
C GLY A 142 13.36 -5.92 2.06
N VAL A 143 12.53 -5.45 3.00
CA VAL A 143 11.07 -5.65 3.01
C VAL A 143 10.42 -4.68 2.04
N VAL A 144 10.47 -5.01 0.76
CA VAL A 144 9.91 -4.22 -0.34
C VAL A 144 9.08 -5.10 -1.26
N PRO A 145 8.11 -4.56 -2.01
CA PRO A 145 7.31 -5.34 -2.95
C PRO A 145 8.18 -6.14 -3.93
N GLY A 146 7.85 -7.43 -4.08
CA GLY A 146 8.58 -8.38 -4.92
C GLY A 146 9.71 -9.15 -4.20
N ALA A 147 10.14 -8.74 -3.02
CA ALA A 147 11.16 -9.44 -2.26
C ALA A 147 10.60 -10.69 -1.57
N VAL A 148 11.42 -11.76 -1.51
CA VAL A 148 11.08 -13.03 -0.85
C VAL A 148 11.75 -13.07 0.51
N GLY A 149 11.02 -13.51 1.53
CA GLY A 149 11.53 -13.64 2.89
C GLY A 149 10.93 -14.82 3.64
N ASP A 150 11.58 -15.16 4.75
CA ASP A 150 11.12 -16.12 5.72
C ASP A 150 10.58 -15.38 6.94
N TYR A 151 9.45 -15.85 7.45
CA TYR A 151 8.69 -15.20 8.50
C TYR A 151 8.36 -16.19 9.60
N ARG A 152 8.49 -15.78 10.86
CA ARG A 152 8.09 -16.59 12.01
C ARG A 152 7.67 -15.74 13.20
N TYR A 153 6.82 -16.27 14.05
CA TYR A 153 6.53 -15.67 15.35
C TYR A 153 7.71 -15.82 16.32
N ASN A 154 7.93 -14.78 17.12
CA ASN A 154 8.86 -14.76 18.23
C ASN A 154 8.32 -13.87 19.37
N GLU A 155 7.75 -14.47 20.40
CA GLU A 155 7.35 -13.79 21.66
C GLU A 155 6.59 -12.45 21.49
N GLY A 156 5.57 -12.40 20.61
CA GLY A 156 4.76 -11.20 20.35
C GLY A 156 5.28 -10.31 19.22
N TYR A 157 6.35 -10.73 18.55
CA TYR A 157 6.92 -10.12 17.35
C TYR A 157 6.83 -11.08 16.17
N VAL A 158 7.02 -10.55 15.00
CA VAL A 158 7.28 -11.31 13.78
C VAL A 158 8.73 -11.07 13.38
N LEU A 159 9.52 -12.15 13.37
CA LEU A 159 10.85 -12.15 12.77
C LEU A 159 10.72 -12.25 11.26
N VAL A 160 11.38 -11.33 10.58
CA VAL A 160 11.44 -11.22 9.12
C VAL A 160 12.88 -11.37 8.67
N GLN A 161 13.16 -12.36 7.83
CA GLN A 161 14.47 -12.59 7.24
C GLN A 161 14.35 -12.58 5.72
N MET A 162 14.77 -11.49 5.10
CA MET A 162 14.68 -11.38 3.64
C MET A 162 15.84 -12.09 2.94
N GLN A 163 15.55 -12.73 1.81
CA GLN A 163 16.60 -13.40 1.02
C GLN A 163 17.60 -12.36 0.49
N GLY A 164 18.88 -12.67 0.68
CA GLY A 164 19.96 -11.77 0.29
C GLY A 164 20.28 -10.64 1.30
N ASN A 165 19.62 -10.64 2.45
CA ASN A 165 19.99 -9.78 3.57
C ASN A 165 20.40 -10.64 4.77
N ASP A 166 21.55 -10.38 5.37
CA ASP A 166 22.05 -11.14 6.51
C ASP A 166 21.43 -10.68 7.84
N GLU A 167 20.84 -9.49 7.86
CA GLU A 167 20.22 -8.91 9.04
C GLU A 167 18.71 -9.21 9.05
N GLY A 168 18.24 -9.91 10.10
CA GLY A 168 16.82 -10.11 10.37
C GLY A 168 16.21 -8.86 11.02
N LEU A 169 14.92 -8.65 10.80
CA LEU A 169 14.13 -7.56 11.40
C LEU A 169 13.06 -8.15 12.31
N GLU A 170 12.96 -7.64 13.55
CA GLU A 170 11.85 -7.95 14.45
C GLU A 170 10.79 -6.85 14.35
N LEU A 171 9.58 -7.22 13.96
CA LEU A 171 8.45 -6.31 13.84
C LEU A 171 7.40 -6.62 14.91
N PRO A 172 6.88 -5.62 15.62
CA PRO A 172 5.65 -5.78 16.38
C PRO A 172 4.55 -6.36 15.49
N VAL A 173 3.68 -7.22 16.05
CA VAL A 173 2.59 -7.86 15.29
C VAL A 173 1.68 -6.82 14.62
N GLU A 174 1.45 -5.68 15.26
CA GLU A 174 0.68 -4.56 14.72
C GLU A 174 1.29 -4.04 13.42
N ILE A 175 2.60 -3.85 13.38
CA ILE A 175 3.31 -3.41 12.16
C ILE A 175 3.31 -4.51 11.11
N ALA A 176 3.62 -5.75 11.50
CA ALA A 176 3.61 -6.89 10.60
C ALA A 176 2.22 -7.14 9.96
N SER A 177 1.13 -6.74 10.64
CA SER A 177 -0.23 -6.85 10.10
C SER A 177 -0.48 -5.97 8.86
N HIS A 178 0.37 -4.97 8.63
CA HIS A 178 0.31 -4.09 7.46
C HIS A 178 1.16 -4.58 6.27
N ILE A 179 1.81 -5.73 6.41
CA ILE A 179 2.55 -6.40 5.33
C ILE A 179 1.63 -7.47 4.71
N PHE A 180 1.54 -7.46 3.39
CA PHE A 180 0.76 -8.42 2.63
C PHE A 180 1.66 -9.21 1.70
N LEU A 181 1.50 -10.52 1.72
CA LEU A 181 2.21 -11.46 0.87
C LEU A 181 1.37 -11.83 -0.35
N VAL A 182 2.02 -12.33 -1.40
CA VAL A 182 1.34 -12.95 -2.54
C VAL A 182 0.53 -14.15 -2.03
N ASP A 183 -0.74 -14.22 -2.43
CA ASP A 183 -1.59 -15.39 -2.17
C ASP A 183 -1.33 -16.44 -3.26
N GLU A 184 -0.56 -17.48 -2.91
CA GLU A 184 -0.21 -18.60 -3.80
C GLU A 184 -1.32 -19.68 -3.86
N SER A 185 -2.42 -19.52 -3.12
CA SER A 185 -3.49 -20.52 -3.04
C SER A 185 -4.49 -20.48 -4.19
N ARG A 186 -4.20 -19.71 -5.27
CA ARG A 186 -5.06 -19.60 -6.46
C ARG A 186 -4.36 -20.05 -7.73
#